data_b95d07e87b35443e15d30ce69b5d1ea3
#
_entry.id   b95d07e87b35443e15d30ce69b5d1ea3
#
_cell.length_a   1.000
_cell.length_b   1.000
_cell.length_c   1.000
_cell.angle_alpha   90.00
_cell.angle_beta   90.00
_cell.angle_gamma   90.00
#
_symmetry.space_group_name_H-M   'P 1'
#
loop_
_entity.id
_entity.type
_entity.pdbx_description
1 polymer ?
#
loop_
_entity_poly.entity_id
_entity_poly.type
_entity_poly.pdbx_seq_one_letter_code
_entity_poly.pdbx_strand_id
1 'polypeptide(L)'
;LQKKWLKKSKENNMNLKGKKVTIHDMSLRDGMHSIRHQFTLDQMAAMSKAMDEAGVPMIEVTHGDGLGGSSLNYGYGLHTDEEWIECAVSNVKNAKVSALLLPGIGIVKDLERAVKKGISTVRVATHCTEADVSAQHIKAAVSMGLDTVGFLMMAHMVTPEKLLQEAAKMVSYGAKTIYATDSAGYMLPDDVSARISILKKEFGDDIELGFHGHNNMSMGVANSLAAIEAGATRIDASLAGFGAGSGNTATEVLVAVLNRMGVETGIDLHKIEDAAEDIALPIMGKPTRISRDSITLGYAGVYSSFLLFARRAEEKYGIDARTLLLELGRRGMVGGQEDMIEDLALDMARERGLI
;
A
#
# COMPACT_ATOMS: atom_id res chain seq x y z
N LEU A 1 -8.50 -8.58 43.88
CA LEU A 1 -7.64 -8.78 42.69
C LEU A 1 -8.48 -8.90 41.41
N GLN A 2 -9.53 -9.73 41.34
CA GLN A 2 -10.41 -9.85 40.15
C GLN A 2 -11.10 -8.53 39.74
N LYS A 3 -11.61 -7.72 40.69
CA LYS A 3 -12.24 -6.43 40.39
C LYS A 3 -11.23 -5.38 39.88
N LYS A 4 -9.96 -5.48 40.27
CA LYS A 4 -8.89 -4.58 39.78
C LYS A 4 -8.41 -5.00 38.38
N TRP A 5 -8.48 -6.29 38.06
CA TRP A 5 -8.20 -6.83 36.73
C TRP A 5 -9.29 -6.45 35.73
N LEU A 6 -10.57 -6.60 36.10
CA LEU A 6 -11.73 -6.20 35.29
C LEU A 6 -11.82 -4.68 35.08
N LYS A 7 -11.29 -3.86 35.98
CA LYS A 7 -11.22 -2.41 35.81
C LYS A 7 -10.11 -2.01 34.81
N LYS A 8 -8.95 -2.69 34.86
CA LYS A 8 -7.84 -2.45 33.94
C LYS A 8 -8.13 -2.94 32.50
N SER A 9 -8.97 -4.00 32.35
CA SER A 9 -9.41 -4.47 31.06
C SER A 9 -10.47 -3.60 30.37
N LYS A 10 -11.11 -2.68 31.12
CA LYS A 10 -12.06 -1.70 30.56
C LYS A 10 -11.40 -0.41 30.08
N GLU A 11 -10.16 -0.16 30.47
CA GLU A 11 -9.43 1.08 30.10
C GLU A 11 -8.64 0.95 28.78
N ASN A 12 -8.54 -0.26 28.20
CA ASN A 12 -7.84 -0.52 26.95
C ASN A 12 -8.74 -1.08 25.83
N ASN A 13 -10.03 -0.79 25.84
CA ASN A 13 -10.88 -1.18 24.72
C ASN A 13 -10.83 -0.08 23.65
N MET A 14 -10.21 -0.42 22.50
CA MET A 14 -10.28 0.37 21.27
C MET A 14 -11.73 0.77 21.00
N ASN A 15 -12.03 2.08 21.07
CA ASN A 15 -13.38 2.58 20.83
C ASN A 15 -13.42 3.39 19.53
N LEU A 16 -13.81 2.71 18.45
CA LEU A 16 -13.93 3.30 17.13
C LEU A 16 -15.38 3.68 16.77
N LYS A 17 -16.35 3.39 17.63
CA LYS A 17 -17.78 3.57 17.36
C LYS A 17 -18.11 5.01 16.92
N GLY A 18 -18.78 5.13 15.78
CA GLY A 18 -19.21 6.41 15.20
C GLY A 18 -18.14 7.15 14.42
N LYS A 19 -16.91 6.62 14.32
CA LYS A 19 -15.92 7.16 13.41
C LYS A 19 -16.33 6.90 11.96
N LYS A 20 -15.92 7.78 11.05
CA LYS A 20 -16.07 7.63 9.61
C LYS A 20 -14.71 7.38 8.98
N VAL A 21 -14.63 6.42 8.09
CA VAL A 21 -13.39 6.03 7.41
C VAL A 21 -13.64 5.86 5.92
N THR A 22 -12.79 6.48 5.11
CA THR A 22 -12.75 6.30 3.68
C THR A 22 -11.85 5.12 3.32
N ILE A 23 -12.41 4.09 2.72
CA ILE A 23 -11.63 2.96 2.18
C ILE A 23 -11.16 3.33 0.78
N HIS A 24 -9.87 3.20 0.53
CA HIS A 24 -9.24 3.38 -0.78
C HIS A 24 -8.80 2.00 -1.28
N ASP A 25 -9.48 1.47 -2.29
CA ASP A 25 -9.18 0.13 -2.79
C ASP A 25 -8.03 0.14 -3.80
N MET A 26 -7.04 -0.72 -3.54
CA MET A 26 -5.79 -0.84 -4.30
C MET A 26 -5.76 -2.03 -5.25
N SER A 27 -6.83 -2.78 -5.40
CA SER A 27 -6.85 -4.02 -6.20
C SER A 27 -6.39 -3.82 -7.63
N LEU A 28 -6.75 -2.68 -8.23
CA LEU A 28 -6.46 -2.35 -9.63
C LEU A 28 -5.14 -1.56 -9.82
N ARG A 29 -4.36 -1.40 -8.76
CA ARG A 29 -3.00 -0.87 -8.79
C ARG A 29 -2.02 -1.84 -8.14
N ASP A 30 -2.03 -1.99 -6.80
CA ASP A 30 -1.11 -2.88 -6.08
C ASP A 30 -1.38 -4.36 -6.40
N GLY A 31 -2.64 -4.70 -6.61
CA GLY A 31 -3.07 -6.02 -7.07
C GLY A 31 -2.47 -6.45 -8.41
N MET A 32 -2.06 -5.51 -9.26
CA MET A 32 -1.37 -5.77 -10.52
C MET A 32 -0.12 -6.65 -10.34
N HIS A 33 0.59 -6.53 -9.22
CA HIS A 33 1.78 -7.32 -8.93
C HIS A 33 1.47 -8.83 -8.85
N SER A 34 0.32 -9.22 -8.30
CA SER A 34 -0.05 -10.64 -8.14
C SER A 34 -0.35 -11.34 -9.47
N ILE A 35 -0.75 -10.58 -10.49
CA ILE A 35 -1.05 -11.09 -11.85
C ILE A 35 -0.08 -10.56 -12.90
N ARG A 36 1.09 -10.07 -12.49
CA ARG A 36 2.15 -9.57 -13.38
C ARG A 36 1.68 -8.49 -14.36
N HIS A 37 0.86 -7.57 -13.89
CA HIS A 37 0.31 -6.44 -14.65
C HIS A 37 -0.54 -6.86 -15.87
N GLN A 38 -1.27 -7.99 -15.78
CA GLN A 38 -2.00 -8.57 -16.89
C GLN A 38 -3.53 -8.47 -16.74
N PHE A 39 -4.05 -7.39 -16.11
CA PHE A 39 -5.50 -7.13 -16.13
C PHE A 39 -5.98 -6.81 -17.54
N THR A 40 -7.00 -7.55 -17.99
CA THR A 40 -7.76 -7.19 -19.20
C THR A 40 -8.71 -6.03 -18.92
N LEU A 41 -9.15 -5.32 -19.96
CA LEU A 41 -10.15 -4.25 -19.80
C LEU A 41 -11.50 -4.77 -19.28
N ASP A 42 -11.89 -5.99 -19.64
CA ASP A 42 -13.11 -6.61 -19.10
C ASP A 42 -13.01 -6.88 -17.60
N GLN A 43 -11.86 -7.36 -17.13
CA GLN A 43 -11.60 -7.56 -15.70
C GLN A 43 -11.55 -6.22 -14.96
N MET A 44 -10.91 -5.20 -15.54
CA MET A 44 -10.87 -3.84 -15.02
C MET A 44 -12.28 -3.26 -14.85
N ALA A 45 -13.11 -3.37 -15.90
CA ALA A 45 -14.49 -2.92 -15.90
C ALA A 45 -15.33 -3.65 -14.84
N ALA A 46 -15.24 -4.98 -14.78
CA ALA A 46 -16.00 -5.80 -13.83
C ALA A 46 -15.67 -5.43 -12.38
N MET A 47 -14.37 -5.33 -12.04
CA MET A 47 -13.95 -4.98 -10.69
C MET A 47 -14.32 -3.54 -10.31
N SER A 48 -14.07 -2.56 -11.21
CA SER A 48 -14.42 -1.16 -10.97
C SER A 48 -15.90 -0.98 -10.71
N LYS A 49 -16.73 -1.62 -11.54
CA LYS A 49 -18.20 -1.58 -11.40
C LYS A 49 -18.67 -2.22 -10.10
N ALA A 50 -18.16 -3.40 -9.75
CA ALA A 50 -18.56 -4.11 -8.54
C ALA A 50 -18.19 -3.32 -7.27
N MET A 51 -17.01 -2.72 -7.24
CA MET A 51 -16.58 -1.86 -6.13
C MET A 51 -17.44 -0.60 -6.01
N ASP A 52 -17.77 0.07 -7.13
CA ASP A 52 -18.66 1.24 -7.12
C ASP A 52 -20.07 0.87 -6.65
N GLU A 53 -20.62 -0.26 -7.11
CA GLU A 53 -21.94 -0.76 -6.69
C GLU A 53 -21.96 -1.20 -5.22
N ALA A 54 -20.83 -1.64 -4.67
CA ALA A 54 -20.68 -1.92 -3.25
C ALA A 54 -20.52 -0.65 -2.40
N GLY A 55 -20.26 0.51 -3.02
CA GLY A 55 -20.11 1.79 -2.33
C GLY A 55 -18.65 2.10 -1.93
N VAL A 56 -17.67 1.46 -2.55
CA VAL A 56 -16.25 1.82 -2.35
C VAL A 56 -16.02 3.25 -2.86
N PRO A 57 -15.56 4.16 -1.99
CA PRO A 57 -15.51 5.58 -2.36
C PRO A 57 -14.33 5.96 -3.25
N MET A 58 -13.23 5.19 -3.20
CA MET A 58 -11.99 5.48 -3.94
C MET A 58 -11.37 4.20 -4.47
N ILE A 59 -10.96 4.21 -5.75
CA ILE A 59 -10.35 3.06 -6.45
C ILE A 59 -9.06 3.55 -7.12
N GLU A 60 -7.93 2.93 -6.83
CA GLU A 60 -6.66 3.26 -7.45
C GLU A 60 -6.40 2.37 -8.67
N VAL A 61 -6.07 3.01 -9.79
CA VAL A 61 -5.89 2.36 -11.10
C VAL A 61 -4.65 2.87 -11.79
N THR A 62 -3.64 2.01 -11.94
CA THR A 62 -2.44 2.20 -12.77
C THR A 62 -1.71 0.87 -12.91
N HIS A 63 -0.57 0.86 -13.60
CA HIS A 63 0.47 -0.17 -13.39
C HIS A 63 0.79 -0.34 -11.90
N GLY A 64 1.23 -1.51 -11.45
CA GLY A 64 1.53 -1.77 -10.05
C GLY A 64 2.52 -0.77 -9.44
N ASP A 65 3.50 -0.34 -10.22
CA ASP A 65 4.50 0.67 -9.83
C ASP A 65 4.08 2.11 -10.17
N GLY A 66 2.79 2.34 -10.44
CA GLY A 66 2.25 3.65 -10.73
C GLY A 66 2.36 4.07 -12.20
N LEU A 67 1.99 5.32 -12.47
CA LEU A 67 2.02 5.93 -13.81
C LEU A 67 3.41 5.80 -14.43
N GLY A 68 3.47 5.32 -15.67
CA GLY A 68 4.71 5.10 -16.41
C GLY A 68 5.50 3.86 -15.99
N GLY A 69 4.95 3.03 -15.08
CA GLY A 69 5.63 1.84 -14.54
C GLY A 69 5.86 0.72 -15.56
N SER A 70 5.06 0.65 -16.64
CA SER A 70 5.18 -0.38 -17.68
C SER A 70 6.54 -0.30 -18.38
N SER A 71 7.47 -1.20 -18.02
CA SER A 71 8.87 -1.16 -18.47
C SER A 71 9.54 -2.52 -18.37
N LEU A 72 10.77 -2.62 -18.89
CA LEU A 72 11.60 -3.81 -18.75
C LEU A 72 11.94 -4.13 -17.28
N ASN A 73 12.10 -3.08 -16.45
CA ASN A 73 12.50 -3.26 -15.05
C ASN A 73 11.34 -3.73 -14.17
N TYR A 74 10.14 -3.18 -14.38
CA TYR A 74 8.97 -3.42 -13.53
C TYR A 74 7.95 -4.39 -14.14
N GLY A 75 8.16 -4.80 -15.38
CA GLY A 75 7.24 -5.62 -16.16
C GLY A 75 6.36 -4.77 -17.08
N TYR A 76 5.99 -5.35 -18.20
CA TYR A 76 5.08 -4.68 -19.14
C TYR A 76 3.63 -4.96 -18.77
N GLY A 77 2.83 -3.90 -18.70
CA GLY A 77 1.38 -3.99 -18.58
C GLY A 77 0.73 -4.52 -19.86
N LEU A 78 -0.39 -5.23 -19.71
CA LEU A 78 -1.19 -5.71 -20.87
C LEU A 78 -1.78 -4.54 -21.65
N HIS A 79 -2.12 -3.46 -20.94
CA HIS A 79 -2.64 -2.20 -21.49
C HIS A 79 -1.83 -1.02 -20.96
N THR A 80 -2.05 0.15 -21.51
CA THR A 80 -1.50 1.41 -21.02
C THR A 80 -2.25 1.90 -19.78
N ASP A 81 -1.60 2.75 -18.96
CA ASP A 81 -2.27 3.37 -17.82
C ASP A 81 -3.52 4.16 -18.26
N GLU A 82 -3.43 4.85 -19.39
CA GLU A 82 -4.54 5.62 -19.95
C GLU A 82 -5.74 4.74 -20.32
N GLU A 83 -5.54 3.55 -20.89
CA GLU A 83 -6.60 2.61 -21.22
C GLU A 83 -7.26 2.03 -19.97
N TRP A 84 -6.47 1.66 -18.95
CA TRP A 84 -7.01 1.18 -17.69
C TRP A 84 -7.80 2.26 -16.94
N ILE A 85 -7.25 3.48 -16.84
CA ILE A 85 -7.93 4.60 -16.16
C ILE A 85 -9.25 4.94 -16.89
N GLU A 86 -9.23 5.06 -18.22
CA GLU A 86 -10.43 5.36 -19.01
C GLU A 86 -11.49 4.27 -18.84
N CYS A 87 -11.07 3.01 -18.82
CA CYS A 87 -11.96 1.88 -18.57
C CYS A 87 -12.59 1.98 -17.17
N ALA A 88 -11.81 2.19 -16.12
CA ALA A 88 -12.32 2.31 -14.76
C ALA A 88 -13.27 3.50 -14.61
N VAL A 89 -12.88 4.69 -15.07
CA VAL A 89 -13.70 5.91 -15.02
C VAL A 89 -15.03 5.73 -15.74
N SER A 90 -15.06 5.01 -16.86
CA SER A 90 -16.27 4.75 -17.64
C SER A 90 -17.22 3.75 -16.95
N ASN A 91 -16.75 2.98 -15.97
CA ASN A 91 -17.52 1.93 -15.30
C ASN A 91 -17.90 2.26 -13.85
N VAL A 92 -17.49 3.43 -13.33
CA VAL A 92 -17.90 3.91 -12.00
C VAL A 92 -18.86 5.10 -12.12
N LYS A 93 -19.73 5.28 -11.14
CA LYS A 93 -20.70 6.38 -11.07
C LYS A 93 -20.43 7.30 -9.87
N ASN A 94 -19.98 6.74 -8.75
CA ASN A 94 -19.83 7.41 -7.47
C ASN A 94 -18.38 7.40 -7.00
N ALA A 95 -17.67 6.30 -7.23
CA ALA A 95 -16.28 6.14 -6.80
C ALA A 95 -15.36 7.14 -7.53
N LYS A 96 -14.41 7.67 -6.78
CA LYS A 96 -13.31 8.48 -7.35
C LYS A 96 -12.20 7.54 -7.83
N VAL A 97 -11.76 7.75 -9.07
CA VAL A 97 -10.59 7.04 -9.60
C VAL A 97 -9.33 7.84 -9.26
N SER A 98 -8.35 7.15 -8.73
CA SER A 98 -7.05 7.69 -8.35
C SER A 98 -5.92 7.00 -9.10
N ALA A 99 -4.74 7.62 -9.09
CA ALA A 99 -3.52 7.07 -9.65
C ALA A 99 -2.35 7.21 -8.67
N LEU A 100 -1.43 6.23 -8.71
CA LEU A 100 -0.14 6.33 -8.04
C LEU A 100 0.90 6.94 -8.99
N LEU A 101 1.79 7.78 -8.47
CA LEU A 101 2.92 8.33 -9.19
C LEU A 101 4.16 8.31 -8.31
N LEU A 102 5.22 7.64 -8.77
CA LEU A 102 6.52 7.65 -8.13
C LEU A 102 7.46 8.56 -8.92
N PRO A 103 8.00 9.64 -8.33
CA PRO A 103 9.09 10.41 -8.95
C PRO A 103 10.25 9.50 -9.34
N GLY A 104 10.70 9.60 -10.59
CA GLY A 104 11.74 8.73 -11.17
C GLY A 104 11.17 7.57 -12.00
N ILE A 105 9.92 7.15 -11.79
CA ILE A 105 9.18 6.22 -12.66
C ILE A 105 8.24 7.02 -13.55
N GLY A 106 7.27 7.71 -12.94
CA GLY A 106 6.33 8.59 -13.64
C GLY A 106 6.81 10.03 -13.70
N ILE A 107 6.39 10.75 -14.71
CA ILE A 107 6.69 12.16 -14.91
C ILE A 107 5.40 13.01 -14.94
N VAL A 108 5.54 14.33 -14.86
CA VAL A 108 4.38 15.24 -14.88
C VAL A 108 3.50 15.06 -16.13
N LYS A 109 4.08 14.70 -17.29
CA LYS A 109 3.31 14.43 -18.50
C LYS A 109 2.43 13.18 -18.38
N ASP A 110 2.86 12.17 -17.63
CA ASP A 110 2.03 10.98 -17.37
C ASP A 110 0.83 11.38 -16.50
N LEU A 111 1.05 12.23 -15.50
CA LEU A 111 -0.02 12.79 -14.68
C LEU A 111 -1.01 13.60 -15.51
N GLU A 112 -0.52 14.47 -16.42
CA GLU A 112 -1.38 15.23 -17.34
C GLU A 112 -2.25 14.33 -18.21
N ARG A 113 -1.71 13.18 -18.68
CA ARG A 113 -2.48 12.20 -19.46
C ARG A 113 -3.53 11.52 -18.62
N ALA A 114 -3.18 11.12 -17.40
CA ALA A 114 -4.10 10.49 -16.45
C ALA A 114 -5.26 11.43 -16.05
N VAL A 115 -4.98 12.73 -15.83
CA VAL A 115 -6.02 13.75 -15.58
C VAL A 115 -7.00 13.86 -16.74
N LYS A 116 -6.51 13.85 -17.98
CA LYS A 116 -7.38 13.86 -19.18
C LYS A 116 -8.26 12.62 -19.29
N LYS A 117 -7.88 11.51 -18.65
CA LYS A 117 -8.66 10.27 -18.58
C LYS A 117 -9.62 10.22 -17.40
N GLY A 118 -9.58 11.23 -16.50
CA GLY A 118 -10.62 11.45 -15.49
C GLY A 118 -10.24 11.08 -14.07
N ILE A 119 -8.97 10.91 -13.73
CA ILE A 119 -8.59 10.77 -12.31
C ILE A 119 -8.91 12.05 -11.54
N SER A 120 -9.31 11.90 -10.29
CA SER A 120 -9.59 13.03 -9.38
C SER A 120 -8.61 13.12 -8.21
N THR A 121 -7.85 12.06 -7.98
CA THR A 121 -6.87 11.95 -6.90
C THR A 121 -5.55 11.41 -7.44
N VAL A 122 -4.43 11.94 -6.98
CA VAL A 122 -3.11 11.34 -7.21
C VAL A 122 -2.36 11.15 -5.91
N ARG A 123 -1.71 10.01 -5.77
CA ARG A 123 -0.80 9.71 -4.67
C ARG A 123 0.64 9.80 -5.17
N VAL A 124 1.38 10.78 -4.66
CA VAL A 124 2.80 10.97 -5.00
C VAL A 124 3.63 10.25 -3.95
N ALA A 125 4.24 9.13 -4.34
CA ALA A 125 4.91 8.21 -3.45
C ALA A 125 6.43 8.38 -3.52
N THR A 126 7.08 8.43 -2.35
CA THR A 126 8.53 8.42 -2.21
C THR A 126 8.95 7.49 -1.08
N HIS A 127 10.21 7.11 -1.03
CA HIS A 127 10.77 6.53 0.18
C HIS A 127 10.61 7.50 1.36
N CYS A 128 10.47 6.97 2.57
CA CYS A 128 10.21 7.77 3.78
C CYS A 128 11.35 8.72 4.20
N THR A 129 12.49 8.70 3.48
CA THR A 129 13.64 9.61 3.68
C THR A 129 13.82 10.62 2.55
N GLU A 130 12.98 10.57 1.51
CA GLU A 130 13.21 11.27 0.23
C GLU A 130 11.99 12.09 -0.22
N ALA A 131 11.24 12.64 0.73
CA ALA A 131 10.06 13.43 0.42
C ALA A 131 10.32 14.65 -0.48
N ASP A 132 11.53 15.18 -0.46
CA ASP A 132 11.94 16.34 -1.27
C ASP A 132 11.86 16.08 -2.79
N VAL A 133 12.08 14.85 -3.26
CA VAL A 133 11.96 14.52 -4.69
C VAL A 133 10.52 14.61 -5.21
N SER A 134 9.52 14.61 -4.32
CA SER A 134 8.10 14.75 -4.66
C SER A 134 7.67 16.19 -4.99
N ALA A 135 8.48 17.19 -4.67
CA ALA A 135 8.09 18.61 -4.69
C ALA A 135 7.49 19.06 -6.03
N GLN A 136 8.11 18.68 -7.15
CA GLN A 136 7.63 19.03 -8.49
C GLN A 136 6.27 18.39 -8.77
N HIS A 137 6.11 17.10 -8.45
CA HIS A 137 4.93 16.31 -8.77
C HIS A 137 3.73 16.74 -7.90
N ILE A 138 3.94 16.97 -6.60
CA ILE A 138 2.88 17.48 -5.71
C ILE A 138 2.41 18.86 -6.18
N LYS A 139 3.33 19.80 -6.45
CA LYS A 139 2.95 21.13 -6.95
C LYS A 139 2.20 21.08 -8.27
N ALA A 140 2.63 20.22 -9.20
CA ALA A 140 1.93 20.02 -10.47
C ALA A 140 0.51 19.45 -10.24
N ALA A 141 0.36 18.42 -9.40
CA ALA A 141 -0.94 17.82 -9.07
C ALA A 141 -1.89 18.85 -8.44
N VAL A 142 -1.41 19.63 -7.49
CA VAL A 142 -2.19 20.72 -6.86
C VAL A 142 -2.63 21.77 -7.91
N SER A 143 -1.73 22.15 -8.83
CA SER A 143 -2.05 23.11 -9.89
C SER A 143 -3.09 22.60 -10.89
N MET A 144 -3.19 21.27 -11.03
CA MET A 144 -4.21 20.59 -11.85
C MET A 144 -5.55 20.40 -11.12
N GLY A 145 -5.63 20.80 -9.82
CA GLY A 145 -6.86 20.70 -9.01
C GLY A 145 -7.15 19.31 -8.46
N LEU A 146 -6.15 18.41 -8.42
CA LEU A 146 -6.32 17.07 -7.89
C LEU A 146 -6.34 17.05 -6.36
N ASP A 147 -7.09 16.12 -5.78
CA ASP A 147 -6.87 15.67 -4.41
C ASP A 147 -5.48 15.01 -4.35
N THR A 148 -4.54 15.72 -3.73
CA THR A 148 -3.13 15.39 -3.79
C THR A 148 -2.65 14.79 -2.47
N VAL A 149 -2.17 13.56 -2.55
CA VAL A 149 -1.73 12.75 -1.42
C VAL A 149 -0.21 12.61 -1.43
N GLY A 150 0.42 12.90 -0.31
CA GLY A 150 1.81 12.52 -0.04
C GLY A 150 1.85 11.10 0.56
N PHE A 151 2.63 10.21 -0.04
CA PHE A 151 2.64 8.80 0.30
C PHE A 151 4.08 8.36 0.64
N LEU A 152 4.35 8.13 1.93
CA LEU A 152 5.67 7.81 2.45
C LEU A 152 5.84 6.30 2.60
N MET A 153 6.53 5.68 1.63
CA MET A 153 6.79 4.25 1.60
C MET A 153 7.83 3.82 2.63
N MET A 154 7.75 2.55 3.09
CA MET A 154 8.70 1.96 4.05
C MET A 154 8.81 2.76 5.35
N ALA A 155 7.69 3.32 5.83
CA ALA A 155 7.68 4.23 6.98
C ALA A 155 8.26 3.61 8.28
N HIS A 156 8.38 2.27 8.36
CA HIS A 156 9.04 1.59 9.47
C HIS A 156 10.55 1.82 9.55
N MET A 157 11.21 2.18 8.43
CA MET A 157 12.67 2.35 8.38
C MET A 157 13.15 3.63 9.07
N VAL A 158 12.25 4.51 9.47
CA VAL A 158 12.57 5.75 10.18
C VAL A 158 11.80 5.87 11.49
N THR A 159 12.30 6.70 12.42
CA THR A 159 11.55 7.03 13.64
C THR A 159 10.31 7.85 13.31
N PRO A 160 9.28 7.86 14.19
CA PRO A 160 8.11 8.71 14.00
C PRO A 160 8.46 10.20 13.80
N GLU A 161 9.47 10.71 14.49
CA GLU A 161 9.93 12.11 14.39
C GLU A 161 10.55 12.39 13.01
N LYS A 162 11.33 11.44 12.47
CA LYS A 162 11.90 11.59 11.12
C LYS A 162 10.81 11.49 10.05
N LEU A 163 9.84 10.59 10.22
CA LEU A 163 8.68 10.50 9.34
C LEU A 163 7.89 11.81 9.31
N LEU A 164 7.68 12.44 10.48
CA LEU A 164 7.03 13.74 10.59
C LEU A 164 7.77 14.83 9.79
N GLN A 165 9.12 14.86 9.87
CA GLN A 165 9.92 15.83 9.11
C GLN A 165 9.73 15.67 7.60
N GLU A 166 9.69 14.44 7.11
CA GLU A 166 9.44 14.15 5.69
C GLU A 166 8.00 14.47 5.28
N ALA A 167 7.02 14.12 6.12
CA ALA A 167 5.61 14.47 5.91
C ALA A 167 5.40 15.99 5.81
N ALA A 168 6.05 16.77 6.69
CA ALA A 168 5.97 18.23 6.67
C ALA A 168 6.47 18.85 5.36
N LYS A 169 7.48 18.24 4.72
CA LYS A 169 7.93 18.67 3.37
C LYS A 169 6.78 18.51 2.36
N MET A 170 6.15 17.31 2.30
CA MET A 170 5.04 17.06 1.37
C MET A 170 3.85 18.00 1.61
N VAL A 171 3.51 18.27 2.87
CA VAL A 171 2.47 19.26 3.24
C VAL A 171 2.87 20.66 2.74
N SER A 172 4.14 21.05 2.90
CA SER A 172 4.65 22.35 2.43
C SER A 172 4.59 22.50 0.90
N TYR A 173 4.59 21.40 0.16
CA TYR A 173 4.44 21.39 -1.29
C TYR A 173 2.97 21.44 -1.73
N GLY A 174 2.03 21.22 -0.81
CA GLY A 174 0.59 21.37 -1.01
C GLY A 174 -0.24 20.09 -0.86
N ALA A 175 0.36 18.97 -0.44
CA ALA A 175 -0.41 17.75 -0.13
C ALA A 175 -1.41 18.01 1.00
N LYS A 176 -2.63 17.51 0.86
CA LYS A 176 -3.72 17.63 1.84
C LYS A 176 -3.99 16.33 2.59
N THR A 177 -3.38 15.25 2.15
CA THR A 177 -3.44 13.94 2.80
C THR A 177 -2.02 13.38 2.88
N ILE A 178 -1.67 12.77 4.01
CA ILE A 178 -0.38 12.09 4.20
C ILE A 178 -0.62 10.65 4.62
N TYR A 179 0.03 9.73 3.93
CA TYR A 179 0.02 8.31 4.24
C TYR A 179 1.33 7.86 4.89
N ALA A 180 1.20 7.11 5.99
CA ALA A 180 2.27 6.27 6.50
C ALA A 180 2.08 4.85 5.95
N THR A 181 3.12 4.28 5.33
CA THR A 181 2.99 3.04 4.56
C THR A 181 3.86 1.94 5.11
N ASP A 182 3.25 0.84 5.46
CA ASP A 182 3.93 -0.42 5.81
C ASP A 182 4.11 -1.31 4.57
N SER A 183 5.00 -0.88 3.67
CA SER A 183 5.24 -1.58 2.39
C SER A 183 5.83 -2.98 2.56
N ALA A 184 6.46 -3.27 3.69
CA ALA A 184 7.01 -4.58 4.00
C ALA A 184 6.05 -5.50 4.75
N GLY A 185 4.95 -4.97 5.32
CA GLY A 185 4.13 -5.70 6.28
C GLY A 185 4.89 -6.05 7.57
N TYR A 186 5.77 -5.13 8.00
CA TYR A 186 6.69 -5.27 9.13
C TYR A 186 6.11 -4.74 10.44
N MET A 187 5.30 -3.67 10.36
CA MET A 187 4.84 -2.96 11.54
C MET A 187 3.89 -3.79 12.40
N LEU A 188 3.99 -3.58 13.70
CA LEU A 188 3.00 -3.99 14.68
C LEU A 188 2.06 -2.80 15.00
N PRO A 189 0.89 -3.05 15.63
CA PRO A 189 -0.09 -1.98 15.92
C PRO A 189 0.49 -0.76 16.66
N ASP A 190 1.41 -0.98 17.61
CA ASP A 190 2.06 0.11 18.35
C ASP A 190 2.96 0.97 17.44
N ASP A 191 3.64 0.35 16.46
CA ASP A 191 4.48 1.07 15.48
C ASP A 191 3.63 2.00 14.61
N VAL A 192 2.47 1.52 14.19
CA VAL A 192 1.49 2.29 13.39
C VAL A 192 0.92 3.43 14.24
N SER A 193 0.48 3.11 15.46
CA SER A 193 -0.09 4.10 16.39
C SER A 193 0.88 5.24 16.66
N ALA A 194 2.15 4.94 16.89
CA ALA A 194 3.18 5.95 17.16
C ALA A 194 3.33 6.93 15.98
N ARG A 195 3.36 6.41 14.74
CA ARG A 195 3.52 7.21 13.51
C ARG A 195 2.31 8.07 13.20
N ILE A 196 1.12 7.48 13.24
CA ILE A 196 -0.12 8.25 12.98
C ILE A 196 -0.37 9.28 14.07
N SER A 197 -0.13 8.94 15.35
CA SER A 197 -0.35 9.87 16.46
C SER A 197 0.55 11.10 16.39
N ILE A 198 1.82 10.97 16.01
CA ILE A 198 2.73 12.12 15.91
C ILE A 198 2.30 13.03 14.74
N LEU A 199 1.89 12.45 13.59
CA LEU A 199 1.36 13.20 12.46
C LEU A 199 0.04 13.91 12.85
N LYS A 200 -0.87 13.22 13.56
CA LYS A 200 -2.14 13.80 14.02
C LYS A 200 -1.92 14.94 14.99
N LYS A 201 -0.97 14.80 15.90
CA LYS A 201 -0.62 15.84 16.87
C LYS A 201 -0.10 17.11 16.18
N GLU A 202 0.71 16.97 15.12
CA GLU A 202 1.31 18.10 14.42
C GLU A 202 0.32 18.77 13.47
N PHE A 203 -0.38 17.98 12.65
CA PHE A 203 -1.19 18.53 11.56
C PHE A 203 -2.68 18.77 11.93
N GLY A 204 -3.13 18.24 13.06
CA GLY A 204 -4.51 18.39 13.51
C GLY A 204 -5.50 17.79 12.51
N ASP A 205 -6.56 18.57 12.20
CA ASP A 205 -7.59 18.20 11.22
C ASP A 205 -7.38 18.88 9.85
N ASP A 206 -6.34 19.71 9.70
CA ASP A 206 -6.02 20.41 8.45
C ASP A 206 -5.47 19.49 7.37
N ILE A 207 -4.89 18.36 7.79
CA ILE A 207 -4.33 17.31 6.92
C ILE A 207 -5.00 15.98 7.26
N GLU A 208 -5.58 15.33 6.25
CA GLU A 208 -6.06 13.97 6.41
C GLU A 208 -4.88 12.99 6.56
N LEU A 209 -5.07 11.98 7.38
CA LEU A 209 -4.07 10.92 7.56
C LEU A 209 -4.57 9.61 7.00
N GLY A 210 -3.69 8.92 6.30
CA GLY A 210 -3.95 7.61 5.74
C GLY A 210 -2.95 6.56 6.19
N PHE A 211 -3.36 5.31 6.07
CA PHE A 211 -2.52 4.15 6.31
C PHE A 211 -2.67 3.11 5.21
N HIS A 212 -1.55 2.59 4.76
CA HIS A 212 -1.45 1.46 3.82
C HIS A 212 -0.62 0.36 4.47
N GLY A 213 -1.13 -0.87 4.49
CA GLY A 213 -0.44 -1.97 5.14
C GLY A 213 -0.51 -3.27 4.36
N HIS A 214 0.68 -3.86 4.09
CA HIS A 214 0.81 -5.21 3.56
C HIS A 214 0.57 -6.26 4.65
N ASN A 215 0.17 -7.46 4.21
CA ASN A 215 -0.29 -8.53 5.10
C ASN A 215 0.75 -9.64 5.31
N ASN A 216 2.04 -9.38 5.10
CA ASN A 216 3.10 -10.39 5.15
C ASN A 216 3.22 -11.10 6.50
N MET A 217 2.93 -10.43 7.61
CA MET A 217 2.84 -11.01 8.96
C MET A 217 1.41 -11.08 9.49
N SER A 218 0.39 -11.01 8.62
CA SER A 218 -1.03 -11.09 9.00
C SER A 218 -1.52 -9.94 9.90
N MET A 219 -0.85 -8.78 9.85
CA MET A 219 -1.20 -7.63 10.69
C MET A 219 -2.05 -6.58 9.97
N GLY A 220 -2.37 -6.74 8.70
CA GLY A 220 -3.04 -5.71 7.88
C GLY A 220 -4.28 -5.11 8.54
N VAL A 221 -5.26 -5.93 8.95
CA VAL A 221 -6.48 -5.44 9.62
C VAL A 221 -6.16 -4.83 10.99
N ALA A 222 -5.32 -5.48 11.81
CA ALA A 222 -4.97 -4.97 13.13
C ALA A 222 -4.27 -3.61 13.05
N ASN A 223 -3.34 -3.46 12.12
CA ASN A 223 -2.63 -2.21 11.86
C ASN A 223 -3.58 -1.11 11.34
N SER A 224 -4.54 -1.45 10.47
CA SER A 224 -5.57 -0.53 10.00
C SER A 224 -6.43 -0.01 11.14
N LEU A 225 -6.83 -0.88 12.08
CA LEU A 225 -7.57 -0.47 13.27
C LEU A 225 -6.74 0.45 14.18
N ALA A 226 -5.46 0.14 14.39
CA ALA A 226 -4.55 0.98 15.16
C ALA A 226 -4.35 2.36 14.52
N ALA A 227 -4.26 2.42 13.19
CA ALA A 227 -4.20 3.68 12.45
C ALA A 227 -5.46 4.53 12.64
N ILE A 228 -6.66 3.91 12.54
CA ILE A 228 -7.94 4.61 12.74
C ILE A 228 -8.05 5.13 14.19
N GLU A 229 -7.65 4.34 15.16
CA GLU A 229 -7.65 4.75 16.57
C GLU A 229 -6.74 5.96 16.78
N ALA A 230 -5.56 5.95 16.19
CA ALA A 230 -4.57 7.02 16.26
C ALA A 230 -4.93 8.27 15.43
N GLY A 231 -5.98 8.23 14.60
CA GLY A 231 -6.52 9.40 13.89
C GLY A 231 -6.49 9.35 12.37
N ALA A 232 -6.14 8.21 11.76
CA ALA A 232 -6.27 8.04 10.32
C ALA A 232 -7.75 8.00 9.90
N THR A 233 -8.06 8.65 8.78
CA THR A 233 -9.41 8.72 8.19
C THR A 233 -9.49 8.08 6.81
N ARG A 234 -8.34 7.80 6.16
CA ARG A 234 -8.25 7.01 4.92
C ARG A 234 -7.48 5.73 5.17
N ILE A 235 -8.03 4.60 4.76
CA ILE A 235 -7.38 3.28 4.92
C ILE A 235 -7.37 2.57 3.57
N ASP A 236 -6.19 2.08 3.22
CA ASP A 236 -6.01 1.27 2.02
C ASP A 236 -6.38 -0.19 2.29
N ALA A 237 -7.05 -0.78 1.33
CA ALA A 237 -7.38 -2.19 1.32
C ALA A 237 -7.44 -2.70 -0.13
N SER A 238 -7.61 -3.99 -0.34
CA SER A 238 -7.81 -4.60 -1.66
C SER A 238 -8.74 -5.80 -1.58
N LEU A 239 -9.58 -5.99 -2.60
CA LEU A 239 -10.46 -7.16 -2.70
C LEU A 239 -9.65 -8.44 -2.60
N ALA A 240 -10.10 -9.39 -1.79
CA ALA A 240 -9.45 -10.68 -1.54
C ALA A 240 -7.96 -10.56 -1.15
N GLY A 241 -7.53 -9.37 -0.68
CA GLY A 241 -6.15 -9.08 -0.35
C GLY A 241 -5.22 -9.02 -1.56
N PHE A 242 -5.69 -8.66 -2.76
CA PHE A 242 -4.82 -8.43 -3.92
C PHE A 242 -3.61 -7.56 -3.56
N GLY A 243 -2.38 -7.94 -3.98
CA GLY A 243 -1.18 -7.16 -3.73
C GLY A 243 0.10 -7.98 -3.79
N ALA A 244 1.23 -7.30 -3.66
CA ALA A 244 2.54 -7.92 -3.60
C ALA A 244 2.73 -8.76 -2.31
N GLY A 245 3.59 -9.76 -2.35
CA GLY A 245 3.87 -10.63 -1.20
C GLY A 245 2.68 -11.50 -0.81
N SER A 246 2.20 -11.38 0.45
CA SER A 246 0.94 -11.99 0.92
C SER A 246 -0.26 -11.06 0.75
N GLY A 247 -0.12 -10.05 -0.10
CA GLY A 247 -1.15 -9.07 -0.40
C GLY A 247 -1.27 -7.96 0.63
N ASN A 248 -2.38 -7.24 0.53
CA ASN A 248 -2.76 -6.11 1.37
C ASN A 248 -3.80 -6.50 2.42
N THR A 249 -4.23 -5.55 3.22
CA THR A 249 -5.45 -5.68 4.02
C THR A 249 -6.64 -6.01 3.12
N ALA A 250 -7.33 -7.12 3.36
CA ALA A 250 -8.48 -7.50 2.54
C ALA A 250 -9.67 -6.56 2.79
N THR A 251 -10.25 -5.98 1.72
CA THR A 251 -11.32 -4.96 1.81
C THR A 251 -12.55 -5.51 2.50
N GLU A 252 -13.06 -6.67 2.08
CA GLU A 252 -14.23 -7.32 2.63
C GLU A 252 -14.05 -7.65 4.12
N VAL A 253 -12.87 -8.12 4.51
CA VAL A 253 -12.55 -8.45 5.91
C VAL A 253 -12.49 -7.18 6.75
N LEU A 254 -11.83 -6.13 6.25
CA LEU A 254 -11.74 -4.85 6.96
C LEU A 254 -13.13 -4.23 7.15
N VAL A 255 -13.97 -4.21 6.10
CA VAL A 255 -15.35 -3.71 6.17
C VAL A 255 -16.18 -4.49 7.20
N ALA A 256 -16.09 -5.82 7.22
CA ALA A 256 -16.78 -6.65 8.21
C ALA A 256 -16.37 -6.29 9.65
N VAL A 257 -15.07 -6.14 9.89
CA VAL A 257 -14.54 -5.77 11.21
C VAL A 257 -14.98 -4.36 11.62
N LEU A 258 -14.86 -3.39 10.71
CA LEU A 258 -15.26 -2.00 10.95
C LEU A 258 -16.77 -1.88 11.25
N ASN A 259 -17.62 -2.56 10.48
CA ASN A 259 -19.06 -2.61 10.73
C ASN A 259 -19.37 -3.18 12.12
N ARG A 260 -18.70 -4.26 12.53
CA ARG A 260 -18.84 -4.85 13.86
C ARG A 260 -18.41 -3.90 14.98
N MET A 261 -17.45 -3.02 14.72
CA MET A 261 -16.99 -1.99 15.66
C MET A 261 -17.82 -0.70 15.63
N GLY A 262 -18.79 -0.61 14.72
CA GLY A 262 -19.66 0.57 14.57
C GLY A 262 -18.97 1.75 13.89
N VAL A 263 -17.99 1.47 13.01
CA VAL A 263 -17.34 2.44 12.14
C VAL A 263 -18.12 2.55 10.83
N GLU A 264 -18.34 3.76 10.36
CA GLU A 264 -19.06 4.03 9.11
C GLU A 264 -18.09 4.07 7.92
N THR A 265 -18.23 3.14 6.98
CA THR A 265 -17.48 3.12 5.72
C THR A 265 -18.32 3.51 4.51
N GLY A 266 -19.63 3.38 4.61
CA GLY A 266 -20.56 3.53 3.49
C GLY A 266 -20.60 2.33 2.53
N ILE A 267 -19.83 1.27 2.80
CA ILE A 267 -19.71 0.10 1.93
C ILE A 267 -20.71 -0.98 2.36
N ASP A 268 -21.45 -1.52 1.40
CA ASP A 268 -22.34 -2.67 1.58
C ASP A 268 -21.50 -3.94 1.74
N LEU A 269 -21.64 -4.60 2.91
CA LEU A 269 -20.84 -5.76 3.27
C LEU A 269 -21.05 -6.94 2.30
N HIS A 270 -22.31 -7.26 1.97
CA HIS A 270 -22.57 -8.42 1.12
C HIS A 270 -22.09 -8.20 -0.31
N LYS A 271 -22.27 -7.00 -0.87
CA LYS A 271 -21.78 -6.69 -2.21
C LYS A 271 -20.26 -6.71 -2.30
N ILE A 272 -19.55 -6.26 -1.25
CA ILE A 272 -18.09 -6.30 -1.25
C ILE A 272 -17.54 -7.71 -1.05
N GLU A 273 -18.24 -8.58 -0.28
CA GLU A 273 -17.97 -10.00 -0.16
C GLU A 273 -18.15 -10.70 -1.51
N ASP A 274 -19.28 -10.45 -2.21
CA ASP A 274 -19.54 -11.00 -3.55
C ASP A 274 -18.49 -10.52 -4.57
N ALA A 275 -18.10 -9.24 -4.54
CA ALA A 275 -17.06 -8.72 -5.42
C ALA A 275 -15.69 -9.40 -5.18
N ALA A 276 -15.36 -9.70 -3.93
CA ALA A 276 -14.13 -10.41 -3.59
C ALA A 276 -14.16 -11.87 -4.05
N GLU A 277 -15.25 -12.60 -3.74
CA GLU A 277 -15.35 -14.04 -4.00
C GLU A 277 -15.62 -14.36 -5.47
N ASP A 278 -16.57 -13.66 -6.10
CA ASP A 278 -17.06 -14.00 -7.42
C ASP A 278 -16.30 -13.34 -8.57
N ILE A 279 -15.59 -12.22 -8.29
CA ILE A 279 -14.87 -11.45 -9.32
C ILE A 279 -13.37 -11.44 -9.05
N ALA A 280 -12.91 -10.98 -7.87
CA ALA A 280 -11.50 -10.79 -7.62
C ALA A 280 -10.73 -12.12 -7.52
N LEU A 281 -11.20 -13.09 -6.75
CA LEU A 281 -10.55 -14.39 -6.59
C LEU A 281 -10.38 -15.16 -7.90
N PRO A 282 -11.39 -15.26 -8.80
CA PRO A 282 -11.21 -15.89 -10.12
C PRO A 282 -10.13 -15.22 -10.97
N ILE A 283 -10.04 -13.88 -10.92
CA ILE A 283 -9.00 -13.13 -11.65
C ILE A 283 -7.62 -13.40 -11.06
N MET A 284 -7.49 -13.44 -9.75
CA MET A 284 -6.24 -13.75 -9.05
C MET A 284 -5.74 -15.17 -9.34
N GLY A 285 -6.66 -16.09 -9.58
CA GLY A 285 -6.37 -17.50 -9.87
C GLY A 285 -5.88 -18.33 -8.68
N LYS A 286 -5.18 -17.72 -7.75
CA LYS A 286 -4.75 -18.34 -6.48
C LYS A 286 -4.95 -17.35 -5.34
N PRO A 287 -5.66 -17.73 -4.27
CA PRO A 287 -5.79 -16.87 -3.10
C PRO A 287 -4.44 -16.47 -2.53
N THR A 288 -4.35 -15.27 -1.99
CA THR A 288 -3.18 -14.82 -1.23
C THR A 288 -2.95 -15.77 -0.06
N ARG A 289 -1.69 -16.08 0.19
CA ARG A 289 -1.31 -17.01 1.25
C ARG A 289 -0.08 -16.51 1.97
N ILE A 290 -0.13 -16.51 3.30
CA ILE A 290 1.06 -16.28 4.11
C ILE A 290 1.97 -17.50 3.96
N SER A 291 3.13 -17.27 3.37
CA SER A 291 4.15 -18.28 3.10
C SER A 291 5.40 -18.00 3.94
N ARG A 292 6.34 -18.95 3.96
CA ARG A 292 7.66 -18.72 4.59
C ARG A 292 8.37 -17.48 4.03
N ASP A 293 8.20 -17.24 2.73
CA ASP A 293 8.85 -16.13 2.04
C ASP A 293 8.24 -14.79 2.46
N SER A 294 6.91 -14.70 2.49
CA SER A 294 6.23 -13.48 2.95
C SER A 294 6.48 -13.19 4.43
N ILE A 295 6.50 -14.23 5.28
CA ILE A 295 6.89 -14.07 6.69
C ILE A 295 8.30 -13.49 6.79
N THR A 296 9.24 -14.00 5.98
CA THR A 296 10.62 -13.51 6.00
C THR A 296 10.71 -12.07 5.50
N LEU A 297 9.97 -11.71 4.44
CA LEU A 297 9.90 -10.32 3.94
C LEU A 297 9.40 -9.37 5.04
N GLY A 298 8.27 -9.70 5.66
CA GLY A 298 7.71 -8.93 6.77
C GLY A 298 8.66 -8.84 7.95
N TYR A 299 9.23 -9.96 8.39
CA TYR A 299 10.14 -10.01 9.52
C TYR A 299 11.46 -9.25 9.27
N ALA A 300 11.99 -9.31 8.04
CA ALA A 300 13.20 -8.58 7.65
C ALA A 300 12.94 -7.09 7.36
N GLY A 301 11.70 -6.69 7.14
CA GLY A 301 11.34 -5.31 6.80
C GLY A 301 11.88 -4.88 5.42
N VAL A 302 11.80 -5.76 4.42
CA VAL A 302 12.31 -5.48 3.08
C VAL A 302 11.20 -5.47 2.03
N TYR A 303 11.47 -4.85 0.88
CA TYR A 303 10.54 -4.82 -0.24
C TYR A 303 10.26 -6.22 -0.79
N SER A 304 9.02 -6.46 -1.18
CA SER A 304 8.61 -7.74 -1.79
C SER A 304 9.33 -8.05 -3.11
N SER A 305 9.77 -7.02 -3.85
CA SER A 305 10.57 -7.15 -5.07
C SER A 305 11.89 -7.91 -4.83
N PHE A 306 12.48 -7.80 -3.65
CA PHE A 306 13.75 -8.46 -3.32
C PHE A 306 13.67 -9.99 -3.35
N LEU A 307 12.49 -10.57 -3.14
CA LEU A 307 12.33 -12.03 -3.08
C LEU A 307 12.79 -12.74 -4.35
N LEU A 308 12.44 -12.20 -5.53
CA LEU A 308 12.81 -12.79 -6.81
C LEU A 308 14.34 -12.83 -6.99
N PHE A 309 15.00 -11.74 -6.64
CA PHE A 309 16.46 -11.62 -6.75
C PHE A 309 17.16 -12.50 -5.70
N ALA A 310 16.67 -12.55 -4.48
CA ALA A 310 17.20 -13.43 -3.45
C ALA A 310 17.08 -14.92 -3.84
N ARG A 311 15.98 -15.33 -4.49
CA ARG A 311 15.81 -16.69 -5.00
C ARG A 311 16.79 -17.02 -6.14
N ARG A 312 17.00 -16.09 -7.08
CA ARG A 312 18.01 -16.25 -8.14
C ARG A 312 19.43 -16.36 -7.57
N ALA A 313 19.74 -15.56 -6.56
CA ALA A 313 21.02 -15.61 -5.87
C ALA A 313 21.21 -16.93 -5.08
N GLU A 314 20.15 -17.45 -4.45
CA GLU A 314 20.15 -18.77 -3.80
C GLU A 314 20.49 -19.89 -4.79
N GLU A 315 19.84 -19.90 -5.96
CA GLU A 315 20.11 -20.88 -7.01
C GLU A 315 21.57 -20.81 -7.50
N LYS A 316 22.13 -19.61 -7.60
CA LYS A 316 23.46 -19.37 -8.15
C LYS A 316 24.60 -19.62 -7.14
N TYR A 317 24.42 -19.24 -5.90
CA TYR A 317 25.46 -19.19 -4.89
C TYR A 317 25.26 -20.17 -3.71
N GLY A 318 24.11 -20.84 -3.64
CA GLY A 318 23.80 -21.79 -2.57
C GLY A 318 23.52 -21.14 -1.20
N ILE A 319 23.29 -19.83 -1.14
CA ILE A 319 22.91 -19.13 0.09
C ILE A 319 21.39 -19.05 0.15
N ASP A 320 20.79 -19.58 1.23
CA ASP A 320 19.32 -19.54 1.45
C ASP A 320 18.78 -18.11 1.31
N ALA A 321 17.75 -17.92 0.44
CA ALA A 321 17.15 -16.62 0.16
C ALA A 321 16.67 -15.89 1.39
N ARG A 322 16.19 -16.62 2.42
CA ARG A 322 15.75 -16.02 3.69
C ARG A 322 16.93 -15.40 4.45
N THR A 323 18.10 -16.06 4.41
CA THR A 323 19.34 -15.52 5.00
C THR A 323 19.74 -14.22 4.31
N LEU A 324 19.64 -14.17 2.97
CA LEU A 324 19.90 -12.95 2.20
C LEU A 324 18.92 -11.84 2.58
N LEU A 325 17.61 -12.13 2.60
CA LEU A 325 16.59 -11.13 2.95
C LEU A 325 16.77 -10.56 4.36
N LEU A 326 17.11 -11.40 5.34
CA LEU A 326 17.40 -10.93 6.72
C LEU A 326 18.60 -9.99 6.75
N GLU A 327 19.68 -10.32 6.05
CA GLU A 327 20.86 -9.47 6.00
C GLU A 327 20.62 -8.16 5.25
N LEU A 328 19.80 -8.18 4.17
CA LEU A 328 19.37 -6.98 3.46
C LEU A 328 18.56 -6.04 4.37
N GLY A 329 17.65 -6.60 5.16
CA GLY A 329 16.90 -5.84 6.16
C GLY A 329 17.82 -5.23 7.23
N ARG A 330 18.78 -6.01 7.74
CA ARG A 330 19.78 -5.50 8.70
C ARG A 330 20.64 -4.35 8.12
N ARG A 331 20.92 -4.38 6.81
CA ARG A 331 21.66 -3.32 6.11
C ARG A 331 20.78 -2.13 5.74
N GLY A 332 19.46 -2.22 5.92
CA GLY A 332 18.53 -1.15 5.57
C GLY A 332 18.46 -0.89 4.05
N MET A 333 18.54 -1.96 3.24
CA MET A 333 18.48 -1.85 1.79
C MET A 333 17.11 -1.39 1.31
N VAL A 334 17.10 -0.54 0.30
CA VAL A 334 15.87 0.05 -0.27
C VAL A 334 15.64 -0.41 -1.72
N GLY A 335 14.43 -0.22 -2.22
CA GLY A 335 14.10 -0.50 -3.63
C GLY A 335 15.03 0.24 -4.59
N GLY A 336 15.39 -0.42 -5.68
CA GLY A 336 16.39 0.06 -6.63
C GLY A 336 17.83 -0.44 -6.34
N GLN A 337 18.03 -1.19 -5.24
CA GLN A 337 19.32 -1.78 -4.86
C GLN A 337 19.32 -3.31 -5.03
N GLU A 338 18.52 -3.84 -5.92
CA GLU A 338 18.36 -5.28 -6.15
C GLU A 338 19.65 -5.95 -6.67
N ASP A 339 20.52 -5.23 -7.36
CA ASP A 339 21.85 -5.67 -7.79
C ASP A 339 22.78 -6.00 -6.61
N MET A 340 22.66 -5.28 -5.51
CA MET A 340 23.45 -5.53 -4.30
C MET A 340 23.14 -6.88 -3.62
N ILE A 341 22.02 -7.52 -3.96
CA ILE A 341 21.68 -8.85 -3.47
C ILE A 341 22.66 -9.89 -4.02
N GLU A 342 23.07 -9.73 -5.27
CA GLU A 342 24.04 -10.61 -5.90
C GLU A 342 25.42 -10.48 -5.25
N ASP A 343 25.88 -9.24 -5.00
CA ASP A 343 27.15 -8.98 -4.32
C ASP A 343 27.16 -9.58 -2.89
N LEU A 344 26.07 -9.37 -2.15
CA LEU A 344 25.91 -9.95 -0.82
C LEU A 344 25.99 -11.49 -0.86
N ALA A 345 25.29 -12.12 -1.80
CA ALA A 345 25.27 -13.57 -1.92
C ALA A 345 26.65 -14.13 -2.28
N LEU A 346 27.38 -13.45 -3.16
CA LEU A 346 28.76 -13.79 -3.56
C LEU A 346 29.72 -13.72 -2.35
N ASP A 347 29.65 -12.64 -1.58
CA ASP A 347 30.50 -12.47 -0.41
C ASP A 347 30.23 -13.53 0.65
N MET A 348 28.95 -13.78 0.96
CA MET A 348 28.57 -14.82 1.91
C MET A 348 28.97 -16.24 1.43
N ALA A 349 28.92 -16.50 0.13
CA ALA A 349 29.35 -17.79 -0.43
C ALA A 349 30.87 -17.98 -0.28
N ARG A 350 31.67 -16.95 -0.52
CA ARG A 350 33.12 -16.94 -0.29
C ARG A 350 33.46 -17.16 1.18
N GLU A 351 32.82 -16.43 2.09
CA GLU A 351 33.01 -16.58 3.54
C GLU A 351 32.71 -18.00 4.03
N ARG A 352 31.76 -18.68 3.40
CA ARG A 352 31.38 -20.08 3.74
C ARG A 352 32.16 -21.14 2.96
N GLY A 353 33.05 -20.73 2.06
CA GLY A 353 33.85 -21.66 1.23
C GLY A 353 33.01 -22.47 0.24
N LEU A 354 31.92 -21.89 -0.26
CA LEU A 354 31.05 -22.51 -1.25
C LEU A 354 31.56 -22.26 -2.69
N ILE A 355 32.33 -21.22 -2.85
CA ILE A 355 32.98 -20.79 -4.10
C ILE A 355 34.38 -20.27 -3.83
#